data_331f1c9b9f9afd246adb531312761b52
#
_entry.id   331f1c9b9f9afd246adb531312761b52
#
_cell.length_a   1.000
_cell.length_b   1.000
_cell.length_c   1.000
_cell.angle_alpha   90.00
_cell.angle_beta   90.00
_cell.angle_gamma   90.00
#
_symmetry.space_group_name_H-M   'P 1'
#
loop_
_entity.id
_entity.type
_entity.pdbx_description
1 polymer ?
#
loop_
_entity_poly.entity_id
_entity_poly.type
_entity_poly.pdbx_seq_one_letter_code
_entity_poly.pdbx_strand_id
1 'polypeptide(L)'
;YLKNNPSREPHHWQRGLAYYYAGEYEKGIKQFEIHQDVNSNDVENAVWHFLCVNKVKGFEEARKSLIDISGDGRVPMAQVQLLFAGKLEPKDVIEAAKAGSPTPDELRNRLCYAHLYLGLYYEAKGNAKKSLEHITKSAVDHSMPHYMGEVSRVHMKVRKK
;
A
#
# COMPACT_ATOMS: atom_id res chain seq x y z
N TYR A 1 -9.48 -11.57 21.79
CA TYR A 1 -8.48 -12.56 21.35
C TYR A 1 -7.06 -12.15 21.73
N LEU A 2 -6.56 -11.00 21.25
CA LEU A 2 -5.18 -10.53 21.49
C LEU A 2 -4.86 -10.27 22.97
N LYS A 3 -5.83 -9.81 23.77
CA LYS A 3 -5.66 -9.65 25.21
C LYS A 3 -5.17 -10.94 25.88
N ASN A 4 -5.63 -12.10 25.37
CA ASN A 4 -5.27 -13.42 25.88
C ASN A 4 -4.14 -14.10 25.05
N ASN A 5 -3.70 -13.49 23.95
CA ASN A 5 -2.69 -14.01 23.04
C ASN A 5 -1.80 -12.87 22.50
N PRO A 6 -1.06 -12.16 23.38
CA PRO A 6 -0.31 -10.97 22.97
C PRO A 6 0.81 -11.27 21.95
N SER A 7 1.39 -12.47 22.00
CA SER A 7 2.40 -12.90 21.02
C SER A 7 1.89 -13.03 19.58
N ARG A 8 0.57 -13.03 19.39
CA ARG A 8 -0.04 -13.06 18.06
C ARG A 8 -0.20 -11.65 17.44
N GLU A 9 -0.01 -10.60 18.20
CA GLU A 9 -0.21 -9.23 17.74
C GLU A 9 0.58 -8.88 16.48
N PRO A 10 1.87 -9.26 16.32
CA PRO A 10 2.64 -8.98 15.11
C PRO A 10 2.04 -9.59 13.83
N HIS A 11 1.33 -10.70 13.93
CA HIS A 11 0.73 -11.40 12.80
C HIS A 11 -0.56 -10.75 12.23
N HIS A 12 -1.09 -9.72 12.91
CA HIS A 12 -2.36 -9.08 12.52
C HIS A 12 -2.16 -7.76 11.76
N TRP A 13 -1.38 -7.76 10.67
CA TRP A 13 -1.13 -6.57 9.86
C TRP A 13 -2.42 -5.89 9.33
N GLN A 14 -3.47 -6.67 9.05
CA GLN A 14 -4.78 -6.13 8.65
C GLN A 14 -5.39 -5.20 9.72
N ARG A 15 -5.00 -5.34 10.97
CA ARG A 15 -5.39 -4.43 12.05
C ARG A 15 -4.80 -3.03 11.84
N GLY A 16 -3.60 -2.95 11.26
CA GLY A 16 -2.99 -1.69 10.84
C GLY A 16 -3.83 -0.97 9.78
N LEU A 17 -4.36 -1.71 8.79
CA LEU A 17 -5.30 -1.18 7.80
C LEU A 17 -6.59 -0.67 8.47
N ALA A 18 -7.16 -1.44 9.40
CA ALA A 18 -8.34 -1.03 10.14
C ALA A 18 -8.09 0.27 10.93
N TYR A 19 -6.93 0.42 11.58
CA TYR A 19 -6.53 1.64 12.25
C TYR A 19 -6.39 2.82 11.27
N TYR A 20 -5.79 2.62 10.10
CA TYR A 20 -5.70 3.66 9.08
C TYR A 20 -7.08 4.21 8.69
N TYR A 21 -8.04 3.31 8.38
CA TYR A 21 -9.40 3.73 8.00
C TYR A 21 -10.23 4.28 9.17
N ALA A 22 -9.90 3.92 10.40
CA ALA A 22 -10.50 4.48 11.61
C ALA A 22 -9.91 5.84 12.04
N GLY A 23 -8.82 6.31 11.39
CA GLY A 23 -8.12 7.52 11.77
C GLY A 23 -7.17 7.36 12.97
N GLU A 24 -6.94 6.14 13.42
CA GLU A 24 -6.09 5.79 14.56
C GLU A 24 -4.63 5.57 14.10
N TYR A 25 -4.05 6.59 13.48
CA TYR A 25 -2.79 6.47 12.72
C TYR A 25 -1.60 6.05 13.58
N GLU A 26 -1.46 6.54 14.83
CA GLU A 26 -0.38 6.12 15.72
C GLU A 26 -0.45 4.62 16.08
N LYS A 27 -1.67 4.08 16.23
CA LYS A 27 -1.86 2.64 16.42
C LYS A 27 -1.50 1.86 15.15
N GLY A 28 -1.82 2.42 13.98
CA GLY A 28 -1.42 1.88 12.68
C GLY A 28 0.10 1.80 12.54
N ILE A 29 0.82 2.88 12.83
CA ILE A 29 2.28 2.92 12.82
C ILE A 29 2.85 1.78 13.65
N LYS A 30 2.46 1.67 14.93
CA LYS A 30 2.93 0.61 15.83
C LYS A 30 2.64 -0.79 15.30
N GLN A 31 1.44 -1.01 14.73
CA GLN A 31 1.05 -2.32 14.20
C GLN A 31 1.94 -2.72 13.01
N PHE A 32 2.25 -1.79 12.10
CA PHE A 32 3.12 -2.06 10.96
C PHE A 32 4.59 -2.22 11.38
N GLU A 33 5.05 -1.49 12.42
CA GLU A 33 6.39 -1.67 13.00
C GLU A 33 6.57 -3.06 13.59
N ILE A 34 5.68 -3.52 14.47
CA ILE A 34 5.79 -4.85 15.09
C ILE A 34 5.58 -5.99 14.08
N HIS A 35 4.89 -5.75 12.96
CA HIS A 35 4.75 -6.75 11.90
C HIS A 35 6.10 -7.07 11.24
N GLN A 36 7.07 -6.15 11.26
CA GLN A 36 8.43 -6.41 10.75
C GLN A 36 9.13 -7.58 11.46
N ASP A 37 8.78 -7.86 12.73
CA ASP A 37 9.36 -8.98 13.49
C ASP A 37 8.98 -10.35 12.90
N VAL A 38 7.86 -10.43 12.17
CA VAL A 38 7.32 -11.68 11.62
C VAL A 38 7.27 -11.70 10.09
N ASN A 39 7.37 -10.55 9.45
CA ASN A 39 7.43 -10.40 7.99
C ASN A 39 8.20 -9.12 7.63
N SER A 40 9.51 -9.25 7.52
CA SER A 40 10.42 -8.12 7.24
C SER A 40 10.55 -7.78 5.76
N ASN A 41 9.82 -8.47 4.87
CA ASN A 41 10.04 -8.37 3.42
C ASN A 41 8.77 -8.10 2.64
N ASP A 42 7.97 -7.14 3.12
CA ASP A 42 6.66 -6.82 2.58
C ASP A 42 6.53 -5.31 2.32
N VAL A 43 6.56 -4.94 1.04
CA VAL A 43 6.39 -3.54 0.59
C VAL A 43 5.01 -2.99 0.96
N GLU A 44 3.97 -3.83 0.98
CA GLU A 44 2.64 -3.39 1.42
C GLU A 44 2.68 -2.87 2.86
N ASN A 45 3.34 -3.60 3.77
CA ASN A 45 3.52 -3.17 5.15
C ASN A 45 4.26 -1.83 5.23
N ALA A 46 5.36 -1.67 4.47
CA ALA A 46 6.14 -0.44 4.44
C ALA A 46 5.31 0.77 3.94
N VAL A 47 4.51 0.56 2.90
CA VAL A 47 3.66 1.63 2.35
C VAL A 47 2.54 2.02 3.31
N TRP A 48 1.84 1.07 3.92
CA TRP A 48 0.78 1.39 4.88
C TRP A 48 1.33 2.03 6.15
N HIS A 49 2.53 1.65 6.60
CA HIS A 49 3.27 2.38 7.63
C HIS A 49 3.51 3.84 7.20
N PHE A 50 4.08 4.05 6.00
CA PHE A 50 4.30 5.38 5.42
C PHE A 50 3.03 6.22 5.42
N LEU A 51 1.89 5.65 5.00
CA LEU A 51 0.62 6.37 4.94
C LEU A 51 0.14 6.82 6.32
N CYS A 52 0.31 5.99 7.34
CA CYS A 52 0.01 6.38 8.72
C CYS A 52 0.93 7.50 9.21
N VAL A 53 2.25 7.40 8.97
CA VAL A 53 3.22 8.46 9.32
C VAL A 53 2.90 9.76 8.58
N ASN A 54 2.54 9.68 7.28
CA ASN A 54 2.16 10.85 6.50
C ASN A 54 0.96 11.60 7.10
N LYS A 55 -0.04 10.88 7.62
CA LYS A 55 -1.19 11.50 8.28
C LYS A 55 -0.83 12.23 9.60
N VAL A 56 0.19 11.76 10.30
CA VAL A 56 0.62 12.32 11.60
C VAL A 56 1.68 13.39 11.44
N LYS A 57 2.68 13.17 10.58
CA LYS A 57 3.92 13.95 10.49
C LYS A 57 4.17 14.61 9.13
N GLY A 58 3.35 14.29 8.13
CA GLY A 58 3.51 14.81 6.77
C GLY A 58 4.40 13.95 5.87
N PHE A 59 4.37 14.28 4.58
CA PHE A 59 4.95 13.46 3.50
C PHE A 59 6.47 13.29 3.58
N GLU A 60 7.20 14.35 3.88
CA GLU A 60 8.66 14.31 3.94
C GLU A 60 9.16 13.46 5.14
N GLU A 61 8.47 13.54 6.28
CA GLU A 61 8.81 12.73 7.44
C GLU A 61 8.45 11.24 7.22
N ALA A 62 7.34 10.98 6.53
CA ALA A 62 6.97 9.63 6.11
C ALA A 62 8.03 9.02 5.17
N ARG A 63 8.57 9.83 4.23
CA ARG A 63 9.63 9.38 3.32
C ARG A 63 10.93 9.04 4.05
N LYS A 64 11.32 9.85 5.05
CA LYS A 64 12.53 9.58 5.85
C LYS A 64 12.40 8.33 6.70
N SER A 65 11.19 8.03 7.17
CA SER A 65 10.88 6.87 8.02
C SER A 65 10.34 5.66 7.24
N LEU A 66 10.41 5.69 5.90
CA LEU A 66 10.00 4.56 5.07
C LEU A 66 10.81 3.31 5.45
N ILE A 67 10.13 2.24 5.80
CA ILE A 67 10.75 0.95 6.09
C ILE A 67 11.43 0.46 4.81
N ASP A 68 12.73 0.13 4.88
CA ASP A 68 13.49 -0.32 3.72
C ASP A 68 13.21 -1.80 3.44
N ILE A 69 12.66 -2.08 2.27
CA ILE A 69 12.34 -3.43 1.80
C ILE A 69 13.05 -3.68 0.47
N SER A 70 13.85 -4.74 0.41
CA SER A 70 14.64 -5.07 -0.78
C SER A 70 14.31 -6.40 -1.43
N GLY A 71 13.55 -7.28 -0.78
CA GLY A 71 13.35 -8.67 -1.20
C GLY A 71 11.92 -9.05 -1.56
N ASP A 72 10.98 -8.11 -1.70
CA ASP A 72 9.63 -8.42 -2.17
C ASP A 72 9.65 -8.73 -3.67
N GLY A 73 9.52 -10.01 -4.02
CA GLY A 73 9.59 -10.48 -5.42
C GLY A 73 8.31 -10.26 -6.23
N ARG A 74 7.26 -9.71 -5.64
CA ARG A 74 6.00 -9.44 -6.36
C ARG A 74 6.15 -8.24 -7.30
N VAL A 75 5.72 -8.39 -8.54
CA VAL A 75 5.71 -7.27 -9.51
C VAL A 75 4.40 -6.48 -9.35
N PRO A 76 4.43 -5.13 -9.24
CA PRO A 76 5.57 -4.21 -9.34
C PRO A 76 6.09 -3.69 -7.97
N MET A 77 6.09 -4.50 -6.91
CA MET A 77 6.29 -4.03 -5.54
C MET A 77 7.67 -3.38 -5.30
N ALA A 78 8.73 -3.86 -5.94
CA ALA A 78 10.04 -3.21 -5.86
C ALA A 78 9.99 -1.75 -6.40
N GLN A 79 9.28 -1.50 -7.50
CA GLN A 79 9.11 -0.16 -8.06
C GLN A 79 8.20 0.71 -7.18
N VAL A 80 7.20 0.12 -6.53
CA VAL A 80 6.38 0.81 -5.53
C VAL A 80 7.25 1.28 -4.37
N GLN A 81 8.12 0.44 -3.82
CA GLN A 81 9.07 0.81 -2.77
C GLN A 81 9.93 2.01 -3.21
N LEU A 82 10.53 1.93 -4.40
CA LEU A 82 11.38 3.00 -4.93
C LEU A 82 10.61 4.30 -5.21
N LEU A 83 9.36 4.22 -5.63
CA LEU A 83 8.49 5.39 -5.80
C LEU A 83 8.26 6.13 -4.47
N PHE A 84 7.89 5.40 -3.40
CA PHE A 84 7.69 5.99 -2.09
C PHE A 84 8.99 6.52 -1.48
N ALA A 85 10.12 5.88 -1.78
CA ALA A 85 11.45 6.38 -1.46
C ALA A 85 11.87 7.64 -2.27
N GLY A 86 11.11 8.03 -3.30
CA GLY A 86 11.42 9.17 -4.16
C GLY A 86 12.52 8.91 -5.20
N LYS A 87 12.79 7.64 -5.52
CA LYS A 87 13.84 7.21 -6.46
C LYS A 87 13.30 6.88 -7.86
N LEU A 88 11.98 6.75 -8.01
CA LEU A 88 11.29 6.49 -9.28
C LEU A 88 10.08 7.40 -9.45
N GLU A 89 9.59 7.48 -10.70
CA GLU A 89 8.39 8.19 -11.06
C GLU A 89 7.17 7.24 -11.18
N PRO A 90 5.94 7.74 -11.06
CA PRO A 90 4.73 6.90 -11.16
C PRO A 90 4.64 6.06 -12.43
N LYS A 91 5.16 6.54 -13.57
CA LYS A 91 5.18 5.80 -14.83
C LYS A 91 5.99 4.51 -14.75
N ASP A 92 7.09 4.52 -14.00
CA ASP A 92 8.00 3.38 -13.90
C ASP A 92 7.31 2.18 -13.23
N VAL A 93 6.38 2.42 -12.31
CA VAL A 93 5.56 1.37 -11.67
C VAL A 93 4.63 0.70 -12.70
N ILE A 94 4.02 1.48 -13.59
CA ILE A 94 3.15 0.94 -14.66
C ILE A 94 3.97 0.17 -15.71
N GLU A 95 5.13 0.70 -16.09
CA GLU A 95 6.04 0.04 -17.03
C GLU A 95 6.51 -1.32 -16.48
N ALA A 96 6.89 -1.37 -15.21
CA ALA A 96 7.27 -2.61 -14.55
C ALA A 96 6.11 -3.63 -14.49
N ALA A 97 4.88 -3.18 -14.19
CA ALA A 97 3.72 -4.06 -14.17
C ALA A 97 3.46 -4.74 -15.54
N LYS A 98 3.79 -4.07 -16.64
CA LYS A 98 3.61 -4.55 -18.01
C LYS A 98 4.79 -5.35 -18.54
N ALA A 99 5.95 -5.27 -17.91
CA ALA A 99 7.18 -5.89 -18.40
C ALA A 99 7.14 -7.42 -18.33
N GLY A 100 7.94 -8.09 -19.18
CA GLY A 100 8.18 -9.53 -19.13
C GLY A 100 7.06 -10.40 -19.71
N SER A 101 6.22 -9.86 -20.58
CA SER A 101 5.15 -10.61 -21.28
C SER A 101 4.23 -11.40 -20.33
N PRO A 102 3.63 -10.75 -19.31
CA PRO A 102 2.72 -11.42 -18.38
C PRO A 102 1.48 -11.96 -19.12
N THR A 103 0.90 -13.04 -18.62
CA THR A 103 -0.41 -13.49 -19.06
C THR A 103 -1.49 -12.42 -18.77
N PRO A 104 -2.66 -12.46 -19.42
CA PRO A 104 -3.73 -11.48 -19.16
C PRO A 104 -4.13 -11.39 -17.68
N ASP A 105 -4.19 -12.51 -16.96
CA ASP A 105 -4.54 -12.52 -15.53
C ASP A 105 -3.40 -11.99 -14.65
N GLU A 106 -2.15 -12.32 -14.96
CA GLU A 106 -0.99 -11.73 -14.28
C GLU A 106 -0.91 -10.23 -14.51
N LEU A 107 -1.12 -9.77 -15.75
CA LEU A 107 -1.13 -8.35 -16.07
C LEU A 107 -2.23 -7.61 -15.30
N ARG A 108 -3.44 -8.16 -15.27
CA ARG A 108 -4.55 -7.59 -14.52
C ARG A 108 -4.22 -7.49 -13.02
N ASN A 109 -3.66 -8.55 -12.44
CA ASN A 109 -3.24 -8.56 -11.04
C ASN A 109 -2.15 -7.51 -10.76
N ARG A 110 -1.10 -7.46 -11.58
CA ARG A 110 -0.02 -6.47 -11.46
C ARG A 110 -0.52 -5.04 -11.58
N LEU A 111 -1.44 -4.78 -12.52
CA LEU A 111 -2.05 -3.46 -12.69
C LEU A 111 -3.01 -3.11 -11.55
N CYS A 112 -3.72 -4.07 -10.96
CA CYS A 112 -4.49 -3.86 -9.74
C CYS A 112 -3.61 -3.31 -8.62
N TYR A 113 -2.49 -3.96 -8.33
CA TYR A 113 -1.50 -3.49 -7.35
C TYR A 113 -0.89 -2.14 -7.74
N ALA A 114 -0.39 -2.00 -8.97
CA ALA A 114 0.22 -0.76 -9.44
C ALA A 114 -0.71 0.44 -9.24
N HIS A 115 -1.95 0.32 -9.69
CA HIS A 115 -2.93 1.41 -9.59
C HIS A 115 -3.39 1.66 -8.15
N LEU A 116 -3.52 0.65 -7.30
CA LEU A 116 -3.80 0.85 -5.88
C LEU A 116 -2.71 1.72 -5.24
N TYR A 117 -1.44 1.31 -5.38
CA TYR A 117 -0.33 2.02 -4.74
C TYR A 117 -0.04 3.39 -5.35
N LEU A 118 -0.27 3.59 -6.65
CA LEU A 118 -0.24 4.92 -7.25
C LEU A 118 -1.35 5.82 -6.71
N GLY A 119 -2.54 5.29 -6.51
CA GLY A 119 -3.64 6.03 -5.91
C GLY A 119 -3.32 6.49 -4.50
N LEU A 120 -2.79 5.59 -3.67
CA LEU A 120 -2.33 5.88 -2.31
C LEU A 120 -1.17 6.89 -2.28
N TYR A 121 -0.23 6.79 -3.21
CA TYR A 121 0.87 7.75 -3.37
C TYR A 121 0.36 9.16 -3.68
N TYR A 122 -0.57 9.29 -4.64
CA TYR A 122 -1.14 10.58 -4.98
C TYR A 122 -2.02 11.15 -3.85
N GLU A 123 -2.72 10.29 -3.08
CA GLU A 123 -3.42 10.74 -1.88
C GLU A 123 -2.44 11.31 -0.85
N ALA A 124 -1.35 10.61 -0.60
CA ALA A 124 -0.31 11.05 0.34
C ALA A 124 0.29 12.41 -0.06
N LYS A 125 0.40 12.67 -1.36
CA LYS A 125 0.84 13.98 -1.93
C LYS A 125 -0.26 15.05 -1.98
N GLY A 126 -1.47 14.78 -1.51
CA GLY A 126 -2.59 15.72 -1.55
C GLY A 126 -3.25 15.87 -2.94
N ASN A 127 -2.93 15.02 -3.92
CA ASN A 127 -3.54 15.07 -5.24
C ASN A 127 -4.76 14.13 -5.32
N ALA A 128 -5.89 14.59 -4.77
CA ALA A 128 -7.12 13.80 -4.68
C ALA A 128 -7.65 13.36 -6.06
N LYS A 129 -7.50 14.19 -7.11
CA LYS A 129 -7.96 13.85 -8.47
C LYS A 129 -7.21 12.65 -9.04
N LYS A 130 -5.87 12.69 -9.04
CA LYS A 130 -5.04 11.57 -9.52
C LYS A 130 -5.20 10.33 -8.63
N SER A 131 -5.32 10.53 -7.32
CA SER A 131 -5.61 9.44 -6.40
C SER A 131 -6.87 8.69 -6.80
N LEU A 132 -7.99 9.39 -6.93
CA LEU A 132 -9.27 8.77 -7.29
C LEU A 132 -9.23 8.11 -8.67
N GLU A 133 -8.54 8.70 -9.65
CA GLU A 133 -8.34 8.10 -10.98
C GLU A 133 -7.67 6.73 -10.87
N HIS A 134 -6.53 6.65 -10.18
CA HIS A 134 -5.80 5.40 -10.02
C HIS A 134 -6.54 4.38 -9.17
N ILE A 135 -7.16 4.80 -8.06
CA ILE A 135 -7.98 3.91 -7.23
C ILE A 135 -9.15 3.31 -8.03
N THR A 136 -9.78 4.11 -8.90
CA THR A 136 -10.87 3.62 -9.77
C THR A 136 -10.34 2.56 -10.74
N LYS A 137 -9.19 2.80 -11.40
CA LYS A 137 -8.56 1.80 -12.28
C LYS A 137 -8.26 0.49 -11.55
N SER A 138 -7.75 0.53 -10.33
CA SER A 138 -7.50 -0.66 -9.52
C SER A 138 -8.78 -1.39 -9.16
N ALA A 139 -9.80 -0.66 -8.68
CA ALA A 139 -11.03 -1.25 -8.14
C ALA A 139 -12.01 -1.74 -9.22
N VAL A 140 -11.96 -1.17 -10.44
CA VAL A 140 -12.93 -1.41 -11.53
C VAL A 140 -12.23 -2.05 -12.73
N ASP A 141 -11.29 -1.35 -13.39
CA ASP A 141 -10.70 -1.79 -14.65
C ASP A 141 -9.81 -3.03 -14.47
N HIS A 142 -9.10 -3.11 -13.35
CA HIS A 142 -8.20 -4.21 -12.99
C HIS A 142 -8.65 -4.94 -11.72
N SER A 143 -9.95 -5.00 -11.48
CA SER A 143 -10.51 -5.62 -10.28
C SER A 143 -10.09 -7.08 -10.12
N MET A 144 -9.63 -7.43 -8.91
CA MET A 144 -9.18 -8.77 -8.55
C MET A 144 -9.89 -9.28 -7.29
N PRO A 145 -10.23 -10.58 -7.22
CA PRO A 145 -10.90 -11.19 -6.08
C PRO A 145 -9.92 -11.61 -4.96
N HIS A 146 -9.00 -10.73 -4.60
CA HIS A 146 -8.07 -10.94 -3.48
C HIS A 146 -8.14 -9.76 -2.50
N TYR A 147 -7.51 -9.91 -1.34
CA TYR A 147 -7.62 -8.96 -0.23
C TYR A 147 -7.33 -7.51 -0.66
N MET A 148 -6.25 -7.25 -1.40
CA MET A 148 -5.91 -5.89 -1.83
C MET A 148 -6.83 -5.37 -2.94
N GLY A 149 -7.44 -6.24 -3.73
CA GLY A 149 -8.54 -5.87 -4.63
C GLY A 149 -9.77 -5.37 -3.86
N GLU A 150 -10.11 -6.03 -2.74
CA GLU A 150 -11.16 -5.54 -1.83
C GLU A 150 -10.79 -4.21 -1.17
N VAL A 151 -9.53 -4.06 -0.74
CA VAL A 151 -9.02 -2.79 -0.20
C VAL A 151 -9.20 -1.66 -1.21
N SER A 152 -8.90 -1.89 -2.51
CA SER A 152 -9.12 -0.89 -3.57
C SER A 152 -10.59 -0.46 -3.66
N ARG A 153 -11.52 -1.42 -3.61
CA ARG A 153 -12.97 -1.15 -3.64
C ARG A 153 -13.45 -0.37 -2.42
N VAL A 154 -12.97 -0.75 -1.23
CA VAL A 154 -13.28 -0.04 0.03
C VAL A 154 -12.73 1.37 -0.02
N HIS A 155 -11.47 1.53 -0.43
CA HIS A 155 -10.80 2.84 -0.52
C HIS A 155 -11.55 3.77 -1.46
N MET A 156 -11.93 3.28 -2.64
CA MET A 156 -12.75 4.05 -3.60
C MET A 156 -14.07 4.54 -2.98
N LYS A 157 -14.78 3.68 -2.25
CA LYS A 157 -16.06 4.03 -1.60
C LYS A 157 -15.87 5.08 -0.50
N VAL A 158 -14.82 4.98 0.28
CA VAL A 158 -14.51 5.92 1.37
C VAL A 158 -14.13 7.29 0.83
N ARG A 159 -13.43 7.37 -0.31
CA ARG A 159 -12.95 8.64 -0.89
C ARG A 159 -13.92 9.31 -1.84
N LYS A 160 -14.99 8.64 -2.27
CA LYS A 160 -16.08 9.25 -3.07
C LYS A 160 -17.11 10.00 -2.22
N LYS A 161 -17.04 9.89 -0.90
CA LYS A 161 -17.89 10.65 0.03
C LYS A 161 -17.28 12.02 0.32
#